data_2c238d8ce132eb80a8210c9f7cc27d57
#
_entry.id   2c238d8ce132eb80a8210c9f7cc27d57
#
_cell.length_a   1.000
_cell.length_b   1.000
_cell.length_c   1.000
_cell.angle_alpha   90.00
_cell.angle_beta   90.00
_cell.angle_gamma   90.00
#
_symmetry.space_group_name_H-M   'P 1'
#
loop_
_entity.id
_entity.type
_entity.pdbx_description
1 polymer ?
#
loop_
_entity_poly.entity_id
_entity_poly.type
_entity_poly.pdbx_seq_one_letter_code
_entity_poly.pdbx_strand_id
1 'polypeptide(L)'
;MATDKQSAEKEITVEEKLSTLYQLQTMMTEIDKIKTLRGELPLEVQDLEDEIAGLETRLQNYQSEIKDFENAVVEQKHKITESTGLIEKYKAQLDNVRNNREFDNLSKEIEFQGLEIEFSEKKIREFGEAINRKKEEIAELSERLEGRKADLVQKQGELEQIISETKQDEEKLREKAKKLEANIEPRLLTAFKRIRKGARNGLAVVYVQRGACGGCFNKIPPQKQLYIKLRKKVIVCEYCGRIMIDPELAGIEE
;
A
#
# COMPACT_ATOMS: atom_id res chain seq x y z
N MET A 1 62.80 -15.99 38.60
CA MET A 1 62.40 -14.62 38.28
C MET A 1 61.43 -14.68 37.11
N ALA A 2 60.17 -14.77 37.42
CA ALA A 2 59.09 -14.75 36.43
C ALA A 2 58.55 -13.31 36.38
N THR A 3 58.79 -12.62 35.30
CA THR A 3 58.29 -11.26 35.07
C THR A 3 56.85 -11.35 34.60
N ASP A 4 55.92 -11.01 35.52
CA ASP A 4 54.51 -10.73 35.20
C ASP A 4 54.43 -9.56 34.20
N LYS A 5 54.07 -9.86 32.97
CA LYS A 5 53.56 -8.89 32.01
C LYS A 5 52.06 -8.77 32.25
N GLN A 6 51.64 -8.00 33.23
CA GLN A 6 50.28 -7.44 33.26
C GLN A 6 50.14 -6.48 32.08
N SER A 7 49.41 -6.91 31.06
CA SER A 7 48.90 -6.05 30.02
C SER A 7 47.90 -5.07 30.66
N ALA A 8 48.29 -3.80 30.76
CA ALA A 8 47.43 -2.73 31.19
C ALA A 8 46.27 -2.61 30.16
N GLU A 9 45.15 -3.31 30.39
CA GLU A 9 43.89 -3.01 29.74
C GLU A 9 43.54 -1.57 30.13
N LYS A 10 43.55 -0.66 29.17
CA LYS A 10 43.01 0.69 29.35
C LYS A 10 41.59 0.57 29.85
N GLU A 11 41.34 0.85 31.12
CA GLU A 11 39.97 0.92 31.64
C GLU A 11 39.21 2.01 30.88
N ILE A 12 38.31 1.60 30.00
CA ILE A 12 37.41 2.48 29.24
C ILE A 12 36.56 3.25 30.24
N THR A 13 36.57 4.57 30.19
CA THR A 13 35.80 5.42 31.10
C THR A 13 34.28 5.20 30.94
N VAL A 14 33.51 5.50 31.99
CA VAL A 14 32.03 5.40 31.90
C VAL A 14 31.47 6.32 30.83
N GLU A 15 32.08 7.48 30.64
CA GLU A 15 31.73 8.44 29.60
C GLU A 15 31.92 7.84 28.19
N GLU A 16 33.07 7.22 27.93
CA GLU A 16 33.32 6.53 26.64
C GLU A 16 32.37 5.38 26.41
N LYS A 17 32.02 4.59 27.46
CA LYS A 17 31.01 3.52 27.37
C LYS A 17 29.64 4.05 27.00
N LEU A 18 29.20 5.16 27.60
CA LEU A 18 27.90 5.78 27.30
C LEU A 18 27.85 6.38 25.90
N SER A 19 28.94 7.06 25.48
CA SER A 19 29.06 7.61 24.12
C SER A 19 29.01 6.50 23.06
N THR A 20 29.77 5.41 23.27
CA THR A 20 29.77 4.25 22.36
C THR A 20 28.41 3.58 22.28
N LEU A 21 27.68 3.45 23.38
CA LEU A 21 26.32 2.93 23.39
C LEU A 21 25.35 3.83 22.64
N TYR A 22 25.49 5.13 22.77
CA TYR A 22 24.63 6.07 22.04
C TYR A 22 24.93 6.04 20.54
N GLN A 23 26.19 6.01 20.13
CA GLN A 23 26.59 5.84 18.74
C GLN A 23 26.06 4.52 18.15
N LEU A 24 26.18 3.41 18.89
CA LEU A 24 25.64 2.12 18.49
C LEU A 24 24.12 2.22 18.26
N GLN A 25 23.40 2.87 19.20
CA GLN A 25 21.96 3.07 19.05
C GLN A 25 21.60 3.88 17.82
N THR A 26 22.31 4.98 17.55
CA THR A 26 22.07 5.81 16.36
C THR A 26 22.19 4.98 15.10
N MET A 27 23.28 4.20 14.94
CA MET A 27 23.45 3.32 13.78
C MET A 27 22.36 2.25 13.67
N MET A 28 21.98 1.63 14.79
CA MET A 28 20.90 0.63 14.79
C MET A 28 19.55 1.25 14.48
N THR A 29 19.31 2.51 14.86
CA THR A 29 18.08 3.24 14.53
C THR A 29 18.01 3.58 13.04
N GLU A 30 19.14 3.93 12.43
CA GLU A 30 19.23 4.14 10.98
C GLU A 30 18.97 2.84 10.22
N ILE A 31 19.54 1.72 10.66
CA ILE A 31 19.26 0.39 10.09
C ILE A 31 17.75 0.06 10.18
N ASP A 32 17.11 0.35 11.31
CA ASP A 32 15.68 0.09 11.48
C ASP A 32 14.82 1.00 10.57
N LYS A 33 15.19 2.27 10.38
CA LYS A 33 14.54 3.17 9.41
C LYS A 33 14.64 2.63 7.98
N ILE A 34 15.82 2.17 7.57
CA ILE A 34 16.03 1.54 6.25
C ILE A 34 15.13 0.32 6.07
N LYS A 35 15.03 -0.54 7.09
CA LYS A 35 14.16 -1.73 7.04
C LYS A 35 12.67 -1.37 6.97
N THR A 36 12.23 -0.34 7.72
CA THR A 36 10.84 0.13 7.66
C THR A 36 10.53 0.65 6.27
N LEU A 37 11.38 1.49 5.70
CA LEU A 37 11.23 2.03 4.35
C LEU A 37 11.11 0.90 3.30
N ARG A 38 11.99 -0.12 3.37
CA ARG A 38 11.92 -1.28 2.48
C ARG A 38 10.69 -2.15 2.71
N GLY A 39 10.07 -2.10 3.88
CA GLY A 39 8.86 -2.85 4.20
C GLY A 39 7.58 -2.15 3.74
N GLU A 40 7.57 -0.83 3.65
CA GLU A 40 6.42 -0.02 3.24
C GLU A 40 6.29 0.06 1.71
N LEU A 41 7.39 0.26 0.98
CA LEU A 41 7.39 0.39 -0.47
C LEU A 41 6.79 -0.81 -1.23
N PRO A 42 7.07 -2.08 -0.88
CA PRO A 42 6.42 -3.23 -1.53
C PRO A 42 4.90 -3.25 -1.35
N LEU A 43 4.38 -2.72 -0.24
CA LEU A 43 2.93 -2.63 -0.02
C LEU A 43 2.28 -1.63 -0.97
N GLU A 44 2.90 -0.46 -1.20
CA GLU A 44 2.41 0.51 -2.18
C GLU A 44 2.38 -0.07 -3.60
N VAL A 45 3.38 -0.87 -3.98
CA VAL A 45 3.41 -1.58 -5.27
C VAL A 45 2.29 -2.60 -5.35
N GLN A 46 2.07 -3.38 -4.30
CA GLN A 46 1.00 -4.36 -4.23
C GLN A 46 -0.39 -3.71 -4.32
N ASP A 47 -0.62 -2.59 -3.62
CA ASP A 47 -1.88 -1.84 -3.69
C ASP A 47 -2.17 -1.35 -5.12
N LEU A 48 -1.14 -0.90 -5.86
CA LEU A 48 -1.28 -0.53 -7.27
C LEU A 48 -1.58 -1.74 -8.17
N GLU A 49 -0.94 -2.89 -7.94
CA GLU A 49 -1.21 -4.13 -8.67
C GLU A 49 -2.66 -4.60 -8.46
N ASP A 50 -3.17 -4.53 -7.23
CA ASP A 50 -4.54 -4.88 -6.89
C ASP A 50 -5.55 -3.90 -7.52
N GLU A 51 -5.24 -2.59 -7.54
CA GLU A 51 -6.08 -1.58 -8.22
C GLU A 51 -6.14 -1.87 -9.74
N ILE A 52 -5.01 -2.18 -10.37
CA ILE A 52 -4.92 -2.52 -11.79
C ILE A 52 -5.75 -3.77 -12.10
N ALA A 53 -5.62 -4.84 -11.31
CA ALA A 53 -6.39 -6.07 -11.47
C ALA A 53 -7.91 -5.81 -11.34
N GLY A 54 -8.32 -4.94 -10.43
CA GLY A 54 -9.70 -4.51 -10.27
C GLY A 54 -10.23 -3.74 -11.49
N LEU A 55 -9.42 -2.84 -12.05
CA LEU A 55 -9.77 -2.09 -13.27
C LEU A 55 -9.87 -3.00 -14.51
N GLU A 56 -8.94 -3.94 -14.66
CA GLU A 56 -8.97 -4.94 -15.75
C GLU A 56 -10.21 -5.83 -15.68
N THR A 57 -10.58 -6.29 -14.50
CA THR A 57 -11.80 -7.08 -14.29
C THR A 57 -13.04 -6.28 -14.66
N ARG A 58 -13.13 -4.99 -14.28
CA ARG A 58 -14.24 -4.10 -14.65
C ARG A 58 -14.32 -3.89 -16.15
N LEU A 59 -13.18 -3.72 -16.82
CA LEU A 59 -13.11 -3.57 -18.26
C LEU A 59 -13.63 -4.81 -18.98
N GLN A 60 -13.25 -6.01 -18.53
CA GLN A 60 -13.76 -7.28 -19.07
C GLN A 60 -15.29 -7.41 -18.88
N ASN A 61 -15.81 -7.02 -17.72
CA ASN A 61 -17.24 -7.04 -17.46
C ASN A 61 -18.00 -6.11 -18.41
N TYR A 62 -17.52 -4.88 -18.62
CA TYR A 62 -18.15 -3.95 -19.56
C TYR A 62 -18.12 -4.45 -21.00
N GLN A 63 -17.02 -5.10 -21.42
CA GLN A 63 -16.93 -5.74 -22.73
C GLN A 63 -17.93 -6.90 -22.88
N SER A 64 -18.16 -7.67 -21.82
CA SER A 64 -19.17 -8.73 -21.80
C SER A 64 -20.59 -8.16 -21.90
N GLU A 65 -20.90 -7.10 -21.13
CA GLU A 65 -22.20 -6.43 -21.18
C GLU A 65 -22.50 -5.87 -22.59
N ILE A 66 -21.50 -5.30 -23.28
CA ILE A 66 -21.68 -4.84 -24.67
C ILE A 66 -22.04 -6.00 -25.58
N LYS A 67 -21.37 -7.15 -25.47
CA LYS A 67 -21.69 -8.35 -26.27
C LYS A 67 -23.10 -8.83 -26.02
N ASP A 68 -23.56 -8.80 -24.76
CA ASP A 68 -24.91 -9.18 -24.40
C ASP A 68 -25.95 -8.23 -25.02
N PHE A 69 -25.71 -6.93 -25.02
CA PHE A 69 -26.57 -5.96 -25.72
C PHE A 69 -26.52 -6.12 -27.22
N GLU A 70 -25.36 -6.38 -27.81
CA GLU A 70 -25.24 -6.66 -29.27
C GLU A 70 -26.05 -7.91 -29.68
N ASN A 71 -25.97 -8.98 -28.87
CA ASN A 71 -26.79 -10.18 -29.09
C ASN A 71 -28.29 -9.86 -28.98
N ALA A 72 -28.68 -9.08 -27.95
CA ALA A 72 -30.08 -8.67 -27.81
C ALA A 72 -30.57 -7.83 -28.98
N VAL A 73 -29.72 -6.97 -29.55
CA VAL A 73 -30.05 -6.24 -30.80
C VAL A 73 -30.27 -7.18 -31.97
N VAL A 74 -29.45 -8.22 -32.11
CA VAL A 74 -29.62 -9.23 -33.18
C VAL A 74 -30.94 -9.97 -33.02
N GLU A 75 -31.30 -10.37 -31.79
CA GLU A 75 -32.58 -11.03 -31.50
C GLU A 75 -33.80 -10.13 -31.86
N GLN A 76 -33.74 -8.84 -31.50
CA GLN A 76 -34.83 -7.91 -31.86
C GLN A 76 -34.93 -7.71 -33.38
N LYS A 77 -33.82 -7.63 -34.10
CA LYS A 77 -33.84 -7.58 -35.59
C LYS A 77 -34.45 -8.84 -36.20
N HIS A 78 -34.17 -10.02 -35.63
CA HIS A 78 -34.78 -11.27 -36.08
C HIS A 78 -36.30 -11.24 -35.89
N LYS A 79 -36.82 -10.79 -34.74
CA LYS A 79 -38.24 -10.60 -34.45
C LYS A 79 -38.91 -9.66 -35.47
N ILE A 80 -38.25 -8.54 -35.79
CA ILE A 80 -38.75 -7.61 -36.80
C ILE A 80 -38.90 -8.31 -38.16
N THR A 81 -37.90 -9.11 -38.56
CA THR A 81 -37.95 -9.86 -39.83
C THR A 81 -39.09 -10.88 -39.85
N GLU A 82 -39.28 -11.62 -38.76
CA GLU A 82 -40.38 -12.59 -38.61
C GLU A 82 -41.75 -11.90 -38.66
N SER A 83 -41.93 -10.83 -37.85
CA SER A 83 -43.20 -10.07 -37.83
C SER A 83 -43.52 -9.44 -39.18
N THR A 84 -42.49 -8.93 -39.88
CA THR A 84 -42.69 -8.41 -41.25
C THR A 84 -43.17 -9.48 -42.21
N GLY A 85 -42.55 -10.68 -42.17
CA GLY A 85 -43.00 -11.81 -43.01
C GLY A 85 -44.42 -12.29 -42.67
N LEU A 86 -44.78 -12.24 -41.35
CA LEU A 86 -46.16 -12.55 -40.92
C LEU A 86 -47.18 -11.52 -41.46
N ILE A 87 -46.85 -10.23 -41.41
CA ILE A 87 -47.68 -9.15 -41.94
C ILE A 87 -47.92 -9.35 -43.45
N GLU A 88 -46.87 -9.65 -44.21
CA GLU A 88 -47.01 -9.92 -45.66
C GLU A 88 -47.94 -11.12 -45.93
N LYS A 89 -47.77 -12.20 -45.18
CA LYS A 89 -48.58 -13.38 -45.23
C LYS A 89 -50.06 -13.08 -44.89
N TYR A 90 -50.30 -12.36 -43.79
CA TYR A 90 -51.67 -12.01 -43.40
C TYR A 90 -52.34 -11.04 -44.38
N LYS A 91 -51.60 -10.09 -44.96
CA LYS A 91 -52.12 -9.23 -46.05
C LYS A 91 -52.52 -10.01 -47.23
N ALA A 92 -51.72 -10.98 -47.71
CA ALA A 92 -52.07 -11.84 -48.85
C ALA A 92 -53.29 -12.73 -48.55
N GLN A 93 -53.51 -13.13 -47.31
CA GLN A 93 -54.69 -13.84 -46.86
C GLN A 93 -55.92 -12.93 -46.83
N LEU A 94 -55.75 -11.68 -46.34
CA LEU A 94 -56.81 -10.68 -46.23
C LEU A 94 -57.46 -10.38 -47.61
N ASP A 95 -56.65 -10.34 -48.66
CA ASP A 95 -57.15 -10.12 -50.07
C ASP A 95 -58.08 -11.24 -50.55
N ASN A 96 -58.04 -12.43 -49.96
CA ASN A 96 -58.84 -13.59 -50.38
C ASN A 96 -60.03 -13.91 -49.43
N VAL A 97 -60.19 -13.13 -48.33
CA VAL A 97 -61.21 -13.36 -47.31
C VAL A 97 -62.62 -12.93 -47.83
N ARG A 98 -63.63 -13.77 -47.56
CA ARG A 98 -65.05 -13.49 -47.86
C ARG A 98 -65.90 -13.32 -46.59
N ASN A 99 -65.35 -13.50 -45.39
CA ASN A 99 -66.06 -13.50 -44.12
C ASN A 99 -65.59 -12.34 -43.26
N ASN A 100 -66.51 -11.48 -42.81
CA ASN A 100 -66.16 -10.31 -41.94
C ASN A 100 -65.44 -10.69 -40.67
N ARG A 101 -65.72 -11.81 -40.02
CA ARG A 101 -65.07 -12.27 -38.83
C ARG A 101 -63.58 -12.63 -39.07
N GLU A 102 -63.27 -13.26 -40.16
CA GLU A 102 -61.89 -13.59 -40.58
C GLU A 102 -61.13 -12.32 -40.93
N PHE A 103 -61.80 -11.39 -41.64
CA PHE A 103 -61.23 -10.07 -41.94
C PHE A 103 -60.82 -9.32 -40.65
N ASP A 104 -61.72 -9.24 -39.64
CA ASP A 104 -61.46 -8.59 -38.38
C ASP A 104 -60.28 -9.25 -37.59
N ASN A 105 -60.19 -10.58 -37.60
CA ASN A 105 -59.13 -11.31 -36.95
C ASN A 105 -57.76 -11.04 -37.62
N LEU A 106 -57.67 -11.15 -38.93
CA LEU A 106 -56.42 -10.90 -39.66
C LEU A 106 -55.98 -9.44 -39.54
N SER A 107 -56.95 -8.50 -39.57
CA SER A 107 -56.63 -7.08 -39.35
C SER A 107 -55.99 -6.82 -37.95
N LYS A 108 -56.55 -7.47 -36.92
CA LYS A 108 -55.97 -7.39 -35.56
C LYS A 108 -54.59 -8.04 -35.45
N GLU A 109 -54.37 -9.17 -36.14
CA GLU A 109 -53.06 -9.81 -36.20
C GLU A 109 -52.03 -8.93 -36.92
N ILE A 110 -52.40 -8.25 -37.99
CA ILE A 110 -51.52 -7.30 -38.68
C ILE A 110 -51.18 -6.12 -37.76
N GLU A 111 -52.19 -5.57 -37.06
CA GLU A 111 -51.97 -4.49 -36.09
C GLU A 111 -51.02 -4.95 -34.95
N PHE A 112 -51.26 -6.14 -34.39
CA PHE A 112 -50.41 -6.74 -33.34
C PHE A 112 -48.97 -6.89 -33.82
N GLN A 113 -48.73 -7.47 -34.99
CA GLN A 113 -47.39 -7.62 -35.54
C GLN A 113 -46.74 -6.24 -35.84
N GLY A 114 -47.50 -5.24 -36.20
CA GLY A 114 -47.02 -3.86 -36.34
C GLY A 114 -46.54 -3.28 -35.04
N LEU A 115 -47.30 -3.47 -33.95
CA LEU A 115 -46.87 -3.04 -32.59
C LEU A 115 -45.62 -3.78 -32.08
N GLU A 116 -45.49 -5.08 -32.40
CA GLU A 116 -44.30 -5.87 -32.10
C GLU A 116 -43.06 -5.32 -32.81
N ILE A 117 -43.19 -4.88 -34.06
CA ILE A 117 -42.10 -4.23 -34.81
C ILE A 117 -41.69 -2.91 -34.11
N GLU A 118 -42.67 -2.04 -33.83
CA GLU A 118 -42.41 -0.77 -33.16
C GLU A 118 -41.72 -0.96 -31.80
N PHE A 119 -42.18 -1.95 -31.03
CA PHE A 119 -41.58 -2.31 -29.75
C PHE A 119 -40.14 -2.79 -29.91
N SER A 120 -39.89 -3.67 -30.88
CA SER A 120 -38.55 -4.19 -31.16
C SER A 120 -37.59 -3.08 -31.64
N GLU A 121 -38.06 -2.17 -32.48
CA GLU A 121 -37.28 -0.99 -32.90
C GLU A 121 -36.94 -0.07 -31.74
N LYS A 122 -37.89 0.15 -30.81
CA LYS A 122 -37.63 0.91 -29.57
C LYS A 122 -36.56 0.24 -28.74
N LYS A 123 -36.62 -1.09 -28.58
CA LYS A 123 -35.59 -1.85 -27.84
C LYS A 123 -34.22 -1.77 -28.50
N ILE A 124 -34.14 -1.84 -29.82
CA ILE A 124 -32.86 -1.66 -30.54
C ILE A 124 -32.25 -0.28 -30.26
N ARG A 125 -33.06 0.79 -30.22
CA ARG A 125 -32.58 2.13 -29.88
C ARG A 125 -32.07 2.19 -28.44
N GLU A 126 -32.82 1.65 -27.46
CA GLU A 126 -32.44 1.59 -26.04
C GLU A 126 -31.11 0.84 -25.87
N PHE A 127 -30.94 -0.32 -26.50
CA PHE A 127 -29.68 -1.07 -26.44
C PHE A 127 -28.55 -0.34 -27.16
N GLY A 128 -28.81 0.32 -28.28
CA GLY A 128 -27.81 1.16 -28.96
C GLY A 128 -27.28 2.29 -28.10
N GLU A 129 -28.16 2.98 -27.39
CA GLU A 129 -27.74 4.03 -26.41
C GLU A 129 -26.96 3.44 -25.22
N ALA A 130 -27.36 2.26 -24.74
CA ALA A 130 -26.64 1.57 -23.66
C ALA A 130 -25.22 1.16 -24.09
N ILE A 131 -25.08 0.63 -25.32
CA ILE A 131 -23.78 0.28 -25.91
C ILE A 131 -22.87 1.51 -26.01
N ASN A 132 -23.40 2.64 -26.51
CA ASN A 132 -22.61 3.86 -26.63
C ASN A 132 -22.13 4.38 -25.28
N ARG A 133 -22.99 4.43 -24.27
CA ARG A 133 -22.61 4.80 -22.90
C ARG A 133 -21.53 3.87 -22.35
N LYS A 134 -21.66 2.56 -22.54
CA LYS A 134 -20.64 1.60 -22.10
C LYS A 134 -19.30 1.76 -22.82
N LYS A 135 -19.32 2.13 -24.10
CA LYS A 135 -18.08 2.43 -24.85
C LYS A 135 -17.36 3.67 -24.33
N GLU A 136 -18.10 4.69 -23.93
CA GLU A 136 -17.54 5.88 -23.29
C GLU A 136 -16.91 5.53 -21.93
N GLU A 137 -17.64 4.76 -21.07
CA GLU A 137 -17.11 4.26 -19.80
C GLU A 137 -15.85 3.42 -19.97
N ILE A 138 -15.77 2.58 -21.02
CA ILE A 138 -14.57 1.79 -21.36
C ILE A 138 -13.40 2.70 -21.75
N ALA A 139 -13.64 3.76 -22.52
CA ALA A 139 -12.59 4.67 -22.94
C ALA A 139 -11.95 5.38 -21.72
N GLU A 140 -12.78 5.92 -20.83
CA GLU A 140 -12.31 6.54 -19.58
C GLU A 140 -11.57 5.55 -18.68
N LEU A 141 -12.10 4.33 -18.56
CA LEU A 141 -11.48 3.27 -17.74
C LEU A 141 -10.14 2.82 -18.32
N SER A 142 -10.02 2.74 -19.65
CA SER A 142 -8.77 2.38 -20.33
C SER A 142 -7.69 3.42 -20.14
N GLU A 143 -8.01 4.71 -20.24
CA GLU A 143 -7.08 5.80 -19.98
C GLU A 143 -6.58 5.75 -18.53
N ARG A 144 -7.50 5.55 -17.58
CA ARG A 144 -7.13 5.39 -16.16
C ARG A 144 -6.23 4.18 -15.94
N LEU A 145 -6.53 3.05 -16.58
CA LEU A 145 -5.74 1.83 -16.49
C LEU A 145 -4.31 2.03 -17.00
N GLU A 146 -4.15 2.70 -18.14
CA GLU A 146 -2.82 3.02 -18.69
C GLU A 146 -2.04 3.93 -17.74
N GLY A 147 -2.67 4.95 -17.16
CA GLY A 147 -2.06 5.81 -16.16
C GLY A 147 -1.56 5.00 -14.94
N ARG A 148 -2.40 4.11 -14.39
CA ARG A 148 -2.00 3.26 -13.25
C ARG A 148 -0.88 2.28 -13.58
N LYS A 149 -0.85 1.74 -14.80
CA LYS A 149 0.26 0.89 -15.26
C LYS A 149 1.58 1.68 -15.38
N ALA A 150 1.53 2.91 -15.83
CA ALA A 150 2.70 3.79 -15.87
C ALA A 150 3.20 4.11 -14.44
N ASP A 151 2.29 4.45 -13.52
CA ASP A 151 2.61 4.68 -12.10
C ASP A 151 3.27 3.43 -11.48
N LEU A 152 2.76 2.23 -11.76
CA LEU A 152 3.31 0.97 -11.27
C LEU A 152 4.75 0.76 -11.74
N VAL A 153 5.04 0.94 -13.03
CA VAL A 153 6.39 0.79 -13.59
C VAL A 153 7.36 1.78 -12.93
N GLN A 154 6.94 3.04 -12.75
CA GLN A 154 7.74 4.04 -12.08
C GLN A 154 8.03 3.64 -10.62
N LYS A 155 7.01 3.24 -9.86
CA LYS A 155 7.15 2.82 -8.45
C LYS A 155 8.02 1.57 -8.29
N GLN A 156 7.92 0.61 -9.18
CA GLN A 156 8.79 -0.57 -9.17
C GLN A 156 10.26 -0.18 -9.43
N GLY A 157 10.52 0.74 -10.35
CA GLY A 157 11.87 1.27 -10.60
C GLY A 157 12.45 2.03 -9.40
N GLU A 158 11.64 2.89 -8.76
CA GLU A 158 12.02 3.59 -7.52
C GLU A 158 12.34 2.60 -6.38
N LEU A 159 11.53 1.55 -6.24
CA LEU A 159 11.74 0.49 -5.24
C LEU A 159 13.07 -0.24 -5.46
N GLU A 160 13.37 -0.66 -6.69
CA GLU A 160 14.64 -1.33 -7.02
C GLU A 160 15.84 -0.43 -6.72
N GLN A 161 15.77 0.85 -7.09
CA GLN A 161 16.83 1.81 -6.82
C GLN A 161 17.05 1.98 -5.32
N ILE A 162 16.00 2.23 -4.53
CA ILE A 162 16.06 2.38 -3.08
C ILE A 162 16.60 1.11 -2.41
N ILE A 163 16.18 -0.08 -2.85
CA ILE A 163 16.71 -1.35 -2.32
C ILE A 163 18.21 -1.46 -2.60
N SER A 164 18.68 -1.11 -3.80
CA SER A 164 20.09 -1.22 -4.16
C SER A 164 20.97 -0.23 -3.39
N GLU A 165 20.55 1.02 -3.27
CA GLU A 165 21.25 2.08 -2.54
C GLU A 165 21.29 1.78 -1.03
N THR A 166 20.14 1.47 -0.45
CA THR A 166 20.04 1.23 0.98
C THR A 166 20.69 -0.06 1.44
N LYS A 167 20.88 -1.05 0.56
CA LYS A 167 21.59 -2.30 0.89
C LYS A 167 23.07 -2.05 1.23
N GLN A 168 23.75 -1.23 0.46
CA GLN A 168 25.14 -0.88 0.70
C GLN A 168 25.31 -0.08 2.00
N ASP A 169 24.40 0.85 2.26
CA ASP A 169 24.46 1.68 3.47
C ASP A 169 24.13 0.86 4.72
N GLU A 170 23.16 -0.06 4.63
CA GLU A 170 22.88 -1.01 5.70
C GLU A 170 24.10 -1.88 6.04
N GLU A 171 24.83 -2.40 5.04
CA GLU A 171 26.04 -3.19 5.25
C GLU A 171 27.13 -2.38 5.95
N LYS A 172 27.39 -1.14 5.51
CA LYS A 172 28.35 -0.23 6.14
C LYS A 172 27.97 0.07 7.60
N LEU A 173 26.70 0.35 7.85
CA LEU A 173 26.19 0.61 9.21
C LEU A 173 26.29 -0.63 10.09
N ARG A 174 25.98 -1.82 9.57
CA ARG A 174 26.13 -3.09 10.30
C ARG A 174 27.59 -3.39 10.66
N GLU A 175 28.53 -3.15 9.75
CA GLU A 175 29.96 -3.32 10.04
C GLU A 175 30.45 -2.35 11.13
N LYS A 176 30.04 -1.07 11.03
CA LYS A 176 30.36 -0.08 12.08
C LYS A 176 29.75 -0.48 13.42
N ALA A 177 28.47 -0.90 13.43
CA ALA A 177 27.79 -1.37 14.63
C ALA A 177 28.51 -2.57 15.26
N LYS A 178 28.95 -3.56 14.48
CA LYS A 178 29.73 -4.70 14.97
C LYS A 178 31.06 -4.28 15.61
N LYS A 179 31.76 -3.31 15.02
CA LYS A 179 33.01 -2.78 15.58
C LYS A 179 32.77 -2.08 16.93
N LEU A 180 31.67 -1.32 17.06
CA LEU A 180 31.27 -0.71 18.31
C LEU A 180 30.85 -1.74 19.36
N GLU A 181 30.09 -2.77 18.97
CA GLU A 181 29.67 -3.86 19.87
C GLU A 181 30.88 -4.58 20.48
N ALA A 182 31.98 -4.77 19.72
CA ALA A 182 33.20 -5.41 20.21
C ALA A 182 33.92 -4.59 21.29
N ASN A 183 33.72 -3.26 21.32
CA ASN A 183 34.33 -2.36 22.30
C ASN A 183 33.47 -2.19 23.58
N ILE A 184 32.27 -2.77 23.61
CA ILE A 184 31.34 -2.64 24.75
C ILE A 184 31.40 -3.90 25.61
N GLU A 185 31.43 -3.71 26.93
CA GLU A 185 31.38 -4.82 27.89
C GLU A 185 30.15 -5.72 27.66
N PRO A 186 30.31 -7.06 27.58
CA PRO A 186 29.23 -7.99 27.22
C PRO A 186 27.97 -7.86 28.09
N ARG A 187 28.14 -7.58 29.38
CA ARG A 187 27.03 -7.39 30.32
C ARG A 187 26.21 -6.15 29.98
N LEU A 188 26.87 -5.05 29.64
CA LEU A 188 26.24 -3.78 29.29
C LEU A 188 25.56 -3.87 27.91
N LEU A 189 26.19 -4.54 26.95
CA LEU A 189 25.61 -4.81 25.62
C LEU A 189 24.34 -5.66 25.70
N THR A 190 24.35 -6.69 26.55
CA THR A 190 23.17 -7.55 26.76
C THR A 190 22.02 -6.75 27.38
N ALA A 191 22.30 -5.90 28.37
CA ALA A 191 21.30 -5.01 28.97
C ALA A 191 20.74 -4.03 27.93
N PHE A 192 21.60 -3.41 27.13
CA PHE A 192 21.23 -2.51 26.04
C PHE A 192 20.30 -3.19 25.04
N LYS A 193 20.67 -4.37 24.52
CA LYS A 193 19.86 -5.13 23.53
C LYS A 193 18.50 -5.51 24.12
N ARG A 194 18.43 -5.88 25.39
CA ARG A 194 17.17 -6.20 26.08
C ARG A 194 16.25 -4.98 26.19
N ILE A 195 16.79 -3.83 26.61
CA ILE A 195 16.02 -2.58 26.74
C ILE A 195 15.51 -2.13 25.36
N ARG A 196 16.38 -2.19 24.33
CA ARG A 196 16.03 -1.82 22.97
C ARG A 196 14.87 -2.66 22.43
N LYS A 197 14.91 -3.98 22.64
CA LYS A 197 13.84 -4.90 22.20
C LYS A 197 12.51 -4.61 22.88
N GLY A 198 12.52 -4.18 24.15
CA GLY A 198 11.30 -3.85 24.91
C GLY A 198 10.75 -2.44 24.66
N ALA A 199 11.52 -1.57 24.01
CA ALA A 199 11.12 -0.18 23.75
C ALA A 199 10.43 -0.07 22.39
N ARG A 200 9.18 0.47 22.35
CA ARG A 200 8.42 0.64 21.10
C ARG A 200 9.16 1.41 20.00
N ASN A 201 9.95 2.40 20.39
CA ASN A 201 10.75 3.23 19.48
C ASN A 201 12.18 2.73 19.29
N GLY A 202 12.52 1.55 19.78
CA GLY A 202 13.88 0.99 19.68
C GLY A 202 14.98 1.77 20.40
N LEU A 203 14.64 2.72 21.28
CA LEU A 203 15.63 3.54 21.99
C LEU A 203 15.92 2.95 23.38
N ALA A 204 17.15 2.44 23.57
CA ALA A 204 17.64 1.95 24.86
C ALA A 204 18.39 3.04 25.64
N VAL A 205 19.05 3.95 24.93
CA VAL A 205 19.78 5.09 25.49
C VAL A 205 19.04 6.37 25.12
N VAL A 206 18.77 7.22 26.09
CA VAL A 206 18.06 8.49 25.91
C VAL A 206 18.73 9.61 26.65
N TYR A 207 18.75 10.80 26.12
CA TYR A 207 19.26 11.98 26.81
C TYR A 207 18.17 12.62 27.67
N VAL A 208 18.59 13.38 28.65
CA VAL A 208 17.68 14.17 29.50
C VAL A 208 17.21 15.39 28.73
N GLN A 209 15.89 15.57 28.63
CA GLN A 209 15.27 16.68 27.93
C GLN A 209 14.39 17.47 28.89
N ARG A 210 14.68 18.76 29.10
CA ARG A 210 13.92 19.65 30.00
C ARG A 210 13.67 19.05 31.40
N GLY A 211 14.69 18.38 31.95
CA GLY A 211 14.58 17.74 33.24
C GLY A 211 13.74 16.47 33.29
N ALA A 212 13.41 15.90 32.14
CA ALA A 212 12.65 14.66 31.98
C ALA A 212 13.42 13.62 31.17
N CYS A 213 13.00 12.35 31.27
CA CYS A 213 13.56 11.25 30.48
C CYS A 213 13.14 11.38 29.02
N GLY A 214 14.07 11.46 28.07
CA GLY A 214 13.78 11.56 26.63
C GLY A 214 13.06 10.35 26.02
N GLY A 215 12.76 9.31 26.80
CA GLY A 215 12.06 8.12 26.34
C GLY A 215 10.65 7.93 26.87
N CYS A 216 10.39 8.26 28.14
CA CYS A 216 9.07 8.14 28.75
C CYS A 216 8.51 9.48 29.26
N PHE A 217 9.29 10.56 29.15
CA PHE A 217 8.95 11.94 29.52
C PHE A 217 8.61 12.15 31.00
N ASN A 218 8.88 11.17 31.86
CA ASN A 218 8.72 11.33 33.30
C ASN A 218 9.82 12.26 33.85
N LYS A 219 9.46 13.14 34.79
CA LYS A 219 10.37 14.05 35.47
C LYS A 219 11.45 13.27 36.20
N ILE A 220 12.69 13.77 36.13
CA ILE A 220 13.86 13.22 36.81
C ILE A 220 14.19 14.13 37.98
N PRO A 221 14.38 13.61 39.21
CA PRO A 221 14.81 14.41 40.37
C PRO A 221 16.10 15.18 40.09
N PRO A 222 16.25 16.45 40.56
CA PRO A 222 17.43 17.28 40.27
C PRO A 222 18.75 16.63 40.64
N GLN A 223 18.77 15.90 41.76
CA GLN A 223 19.95 15.16 42.20
C GLN A 223 20.41 14.10 41.18
N LYS A 224 19.47 13.39 40.55
CA LYS A 224 19.78 12.41 39.49
C LYS A 224 20.27 13.09 38.22
N GLN A 225 19.68 14.23 37.86
CA GLN A 225 20.14 15.02 36.71
C GLN A 225 21.61 15.43 36.89
N LEU A 226 22.00 15.84 38.13
CA LEU A 226 23.39 16.14 38.45
C LEU A 226 24.30 14.91 38.27
N TYR A 227 23.89 13.73 38.74
CA TYR A 227 24.67 12.50 38.55
C TYR A 227 24.84 12.12 37.09
N ILE A 228 23.82 12.37 36.24
CA ILE A 228 23.91 12.15 34.80
C ILE A 228 24.94 13.10 34.17
N LYS A 229 24.94 14.38 34.56
CA LYS A 229 25.92 15.38 34.10
C LYS A 229 27.34 15.04 34.54
N LEU A 230 27.52 14.45 35.70
CA LEU A 230 28.86 14.03 36.19
C LEU A 230 29.46 12.84 35.43
N ARG A 231 28.68 12.09 34.64
CA ARG A 231 29.11 10.98 33.76
C ARG A 231 29.93 9.86 34.44
N LYS A 232 29.88 9.78 35.78
CA LYS A 232 30.68 8.81 36.55
C LYS A 232 30.05 7.44 36.71
N LYS A 233 28.76 7.31 36.46
CA LYS A 233 27.99 6.07 36.60
C LYS A 233 26.94 5.94 35.52
N VAL A 234 26.62 4.69 35.10
CA VAL A 234 25.48 4.39 34.22
C VAL A 234 24.20 4.53 35.03
N ILE A 235 23.33 5.46 34.66
CA ILE A 235 22.07 5.74 35.32
C ILE A 235 20.93 5.33 34.44
N VAL A 236 19.98 4.59 35.02
CA VAL A 236 18.76 4.14 34.29
C VAL A 236 17.52 4.87 34.80
N CYS A 237 16.57 5.07 33.91
CA CYS A 237 15.29 5.65 34.28
C CYS A 237 14.47 4.65 35.12
N GLU A 238 13.99 5.07 36.30
CA GLU A 238 13.23 4.21 37.21
C GLU A 238 11.87 3.80 36.64
N TYR A 239 11.31 4.58 35.71
CA TYR A 239 10.00 4.34 35.12
C TYR A 239 10.04 3.41 33.89
N CYS A 240 11.03 3.59 33.02
CA CYS A 240 11.07 2.85 31.75
C CYS A 240 12.35 2.00 31.57
N GLY A 241 13.28 2.04 32.52
CA GLY A 241 14.49 1.23 32.48
C GLY A 241 15.54 1.61 31.43
N ARG A 242 15.32 2.68 30.66
CA ARG A 242 16.29 3.15 29.66
C ARG A 242 17.51 3.77 30.29
N ILE A 243 18.66 3.63 29.64
CA ILE A 243 19.91 4.26 30.05
C ILE A 243 19.82 5.75 29.74
N MET A 244 20.13 6.58 30.70
CA MET A 244 20.09 8.03 30.56
C MET A 244 21.49 8.58 30.37
N ILE A 245 21.66 9.49 29.41
CA ILE A 245 22.88 10.19 29.12
C ILE A 245 22.69 11.69 29.18
N ASP A 246 23.79 12.39 29.33
CA ASP A 246 23.85 13.85 29.28
C ASP A 246 23.61 14.32 27.82
N PRO A 247 22.83 15.41 27.57
CA PRO A 247 22.60 15.95 26.22
C PRO A 247 23.89 16.25 25.45
N GLU A 248 24.92 16.77 26.09
CA GLU A 248 26.21 17.05 25.45
C GLU A 248 26.87 15.78 24.88
N LEU A 249 26.77 14.62 25.57
CA LEU A 249 27.23 13.33 25.04
C LEU A 249 26.43 12.85 23.80
N ALA A 250 25.20 13.31 23.66
CA ALA A 250 24.38 13.06 22.50
C ALA A 250 24.66 14.04 21.34
N GLY A 251 25.53 15.03 21.52
CA GLY A 251 25.81 16.09 20.55
C GLY A 251 24.66 17.08 20.40
N ILE A 252 23.83 17.23 21.44
CA ILE A 252 22.69 18.14 21.47
C ILE A 252 23.04 19.29 22.39
N GLU A 253 23.19 20.48 21.83
CA GLU A 253 23.30 21.74 22.58
C GLU A 253 21.91 22.15 23.07
N GLU A 254 21.79 22.53 24.36
CA GLU A 254 20.53 23.03 24.97
C GLU A 254 20.19 24.45 24.54
#